data_81deb2710e71a0b21401b8e9d7d73b19
#
_entry.id   81deb2710e71a0b21401b8e9d7d73b19
#
_cell.length_a   1.000
_cell.length_b   1.000
_cell.length_c   1.000
_cell.angle_alpha   90.00
_cell.angle_beta   90.00
_cell.angle_gamma   90.00
#
_symmetry.space_group_name_H-M   'P 1'
#
loop_
_entity.id
_entity.type
_entity.pdbx_description
1 polymer ?
#
loop_
_entity_poly.entity_id
_entity_poly.type
_entity_poly.pdbx_seq_one_letter_code
_entity_poly.pdbx_strand_id
1 'polypeptide(L)'
;PKVGKVDVDYSLVSEEVTIPAGETSAQITFWIGISPEFIAPEFDLVVTKADGVAYDKEVKTNIKLEESNYRKFIGNYKVSYTPMSGDFKAGTATLKIAADPNHFGEYLICTSTDIANWPMTYRLKYNASAKSLAVVHKEVVFTGVNFTNYGMCNIKFEWVKDRNANIPVTISSDFKTLSWDIQGSTVEGILYKQSDDSRYSVRWFAFDSFVMTKTE
;
A
#
# COMPACT_ATOMS: atom_id res chain seq x y z
N PRO A 1 24.65 17.15 -1.30
CA PRO A 1 23.86 16.18 -0.52
C PRO A 1 24.75 15.50 0.53
N LYS A 2 24.17 15.13 1.66
CA LYS A 2 24.82 14.29 2.68
C LYS A 2 24.52 12.81 2.43
N VAL A 3 23.29 12.54 2.05
CA VAL A 3 22.80 11.21 1.69
C VAL A 3 21.86 11.35 0.49
N GLY A 4 21.89 10.38 -0.43
CA GLY A 4 21.10 10.40 -1.66
C GLY A 4 21.77 11.18 -2.81
N LYS A 5 21.23 11.01 -4.00
CA LYS A 5 21.71 11.64 -5.25
C LYS A 5 20.66 12.60 -5.78
N VAL A 6 21.09 13.82 -6.13
CA VAL A 6 20.24 14.80 -6.83
C VAL A 6 19.79 14.21 -8.16
N ASP A 7 18.56 14.53 -8.57
CA ASP A 7 17.89 14.07 -9.79
C ASP A 7 17.67 12.55 -9.91
N VAL A 8 18.01 11.80 -8.85
CA VAL A 8 17.75 10.36 -8.73
C VAL A 8 16.87 10.07 -7.53
N ASP A 9 17.30 10.48 -6.34
CA ASP A 9 16.58 10.23 -5.09
C ASP A 9 15.73 11.42 -4.66
N TYR A 10 16.12 12.63 -5.07
CA TYR A 10 15.36 13.87 -4.88
C TYR A 10 15.80 14.95 -5.87
N SER A 11 14.93 15.91 -6.14
CA SER A 11 15.24 17.10 -6.93
C SER A 11 14.37 18.27 -6.50
N LEU A 12 14.86 19.50 -6.67
CA LEU A 12 14.02 20.70 -6.59
C LEU A 12 13.14 20.79 -7.84
N VAL A 13 11.88 21.10 -7.68
CA VAL A 13 10.96 21.37 -8.81
C VAL A 13 11.31 22.72 -9.45
N SER A 14 11.78 23.68 -8.64
CA SER A 14 12.31 24.98 -9.11
C SER A 14 13.44 25.42 -8.21
N GLU A 15 14.51 25.94 -8.82
CA GLU A 15 15.64 26.53 -8.08
C GLU A 15 15.36 27.98 -7.67
N GLU A 16 14.31 28.59 -8.21
CA GLU A 16 13.90 29.95 -7.91
C GLU A 16 12.49 29.97 -7.32
N VAL A 17 12.30 30.76 -6.28
CA VAL A 17 11.01 30.97 -5.62
C VAL A 17 10.80 32.46 -5.39
N THR A 18 9.62 32.94 -5.80
CA THR A 18 9.21 34.33 -5.58
C THR A 18 8.23 34.39 -4.41
N ILE A 19 8.49 35.29 -3.46
CA ILE A 19 7.51 35.68 -2.45
C ILE A 19 6.68 36.82 -3.03
N PRO A 20 5.38 36.63 -3.28
CA PRO A 20 4.52 37.68 -3.87
C PRO A 20 4.47 38.93 -3.00
N ALA A 21 4.22 40.08 -3.62
CA ALA A 21 4.09 41.34 -2.90
C ALA A 21 2.95 41.26 -1.87
N GLY A 22 3.27 41.58 -0.61
CA GLY A 22 2.34 41.48 0.51
C GLY A 22 2.35 40.15 1.25
N GLU A 23 3.02 39.12 0.73
CA GLU A 23 3.22 37.84 1.39
C GLU A 23 4.55 37.81 2.18
N THR A 24 4.64 36.93 3.16
CA THR A 24 5.85 36.77 4.00
C THR A 24 6.53 35.43 3.79
N SER A 25 5.97 34.56 2.94
CA SER A 25 6.46 33.20 2.69
C SER A 25 6.13 32.71 1.29
N ALA A 26 6.88 31.72 0.80
CA ALA A 26 6.56 30.99 -0.41
C ALA A 26 6.91 29.50 -0.21
N GLN A 27 6.26 28.64 -1.01
CA GLN A 27 6.50 27.19 -0.98
C GLN A 27 7.68 26.79 -1.85
N ILE A 28 8.49 25.86 -1.33
CA ILE A 28 9.51 25.16 -2.08
C ILE A 28 9.05 23.72 -2.24
N THR A 29 9.02 23.25 -3.48
CA THR A 29 8.56 21.90 -3.82
C THR A 29 9.72 21.01 -4.21
N PHE A 30 9.80 19.83 -3.61
CA PHE A 30 10.76 18.80 -3.93
C PHE A 30 10.07 17.62 -4.61
N TRP A 31 10.72 17.06 -5.62
CA TRP A 31 10.43 15.73 -6.11
C TRP A 31 11.27 14.71 -5.32
N ILE A 32 10.67 13.59 -4.92
CA ILE A 32 11.33 12.50 -4.22
C ILE A 32 11.26 11.25 -5.08
N GLY A 33 12.40 10.65 -5.35
CA GLY A 33 12.52 9.44 -6.15
C GLY A 33 11.82 8.22 -5.55
N ILE A 34 11.29 7.37 -6.41
CA ILE A 34 10.48 6.19 -6.05
C ILE A 34 11.30 4.90 -6.23
N SER A 35 12.61 4.92 -6.02
CA SER A 35 13.44 3.72 -6.13
C SER A 35 13.05 2.66 -5.08
N PRO A 36 13.03 1.36 -5.44
CA PRO A 36 12.92 0.27 -4.45
C PRO A 36 14.08 0.28 -3.44
N GLU A 37 15.24 0.75 -3.87
CA GLU A 37 16.45 0.93 -3.04
C GLU A 37 16.47 2.33 -2.39
N PHE A 38 15.33 2.82 -1.97
CA PHE A 38 15.22 4.15 -1.39
C PHE A 38 16.20 4.36 -0.24
N ILE A 39 17.05 5.32 -0.43
CA ILE A 39 17.87 5.90 0.63
C ILE A 39 17.16 7.17 1.08
N ALA A 40 16.78 7.25 2.36
CA ALA A 40 16.16 8.46 2.91
C ALA A 40 17.12 9.64 2.71
N PRO A 41 16.85 10.60 1.80
CA PRO A 41 17.81 11.63 1.48
C PRO A 41 17.98 12.63 2.62
N GLU A 42 19.21 13.05 2.81
CA GLU A 42 19.57 14.15 3.71
C GLU A 42 20.39 15.17 2.93
N PHE A 43 19.92 16.40 2.89
CA PHE A 43 20.57 17.47 2.15
C PHE A 43 20.37 18.83 2.84
N ASP A 44 21.23 19.76 2.51
CA ASP A 44 21.10 21.15 2.95
C ASP A 44 20.46 21.98 1.83
N LEU A 45 19.39 22.68 2.18
CA LEU A 45 18.82 23.75 1.36
C LEU A 45 19.55 25.05 1.71
N VAL A 46 20.11 25.69 0.71
CA VAL A 46 20.90 26.93 0.87
C VAL A 46 20.32 28.01 -0.02
N VAL A 47 20.02 29.17 0.57
CA VAL A 47 19.70 30.39 -0.23
C VAL A 47 21.01 30.98 -0.73
N THR A 48 21.22 30.94 -2.04
CA THR A 48 22.45 31.43 -2.68
C THR A 48 22.36 32.88 -3.14
N LYS A 49 21.14 33.36 -3.39
CA LYS A 49 20.86 34.74 -3.82
C LYS A 49 19.44 35.13 -3.40
N ALA A 50 19.26 36.39 -3.00
CA ALA A 50 17.95 36.98 -2.78
C ALA A 50 17.93 38.40 -3.37
N ASP A 51 17.07 38.64 -4.36
CA ASP A 51 16.88 39.96 -4.96
C ASP A 51 15.92 40.78 -4.12
N GLY A 52 16.25 42.05 -3.90
CA GLY A 52 15.41 42.99 -3.16
C GLY A 52 15.49 42.90 -1.65
N VAL A 53 16.30 42.01 -1.09
CA VAL A 53 16.49 41.86 0.35
C VAL A 53 17.98 41.84 0.65
N ALA A 54 18.41 42.68 1.58
CA ALA A 54 19.77 42.57 2.12
C ALA A 54 19.84 41.38 3.08
N TYR A 55 20.60 40.35 2.73
CA TYR A 55 20.96 39.29 3.67
C TYR A 55 22.48 39.17 3.72
N ASP A 56 22.98 39.21 4.91
CA ASP A 56 24.43 39.25 5.23
C ASP A 56 24.94 37.93 5.81
N LYS A 57 24.07 36.90 5.85
CA LYS A 57 24.42 35.57 6.32
C LYS A 57 23.84 34.50 5.39
N GLU A 58 24.64 33.45 5.16
CA GLU A 58 24.17 32.25 4.49
C GLU A 58 22.96 31.67 5.28
N VAL A 59 21.82 31.56 4.58
CA VAL A 59 20.64 30.91 5.13
C VAL A 59 20.65 29.46 4.69
N LYS A 60 20.83 28.57 5.66
CA LYS A 60 20.95 27.13 5.41
C LYS A 60 20.02 26.36 6.31
N THR A 61 19.27 25.44 5.72
CA THR A 61 18.39 24.51 6.44
C THR A 61 18.71 23.08 6.06
N ASN A 62 18.93 22.23 7.05
CA ASN A 62 19.07 20.80 6.83
C ASN A 62 17.69 20.15 6.66
N ILE A 63 17.50 19.46 5.55
CA ILE A 63 16.32 18.66 5.24
C ILE A 63 16.69 17.20 5.36
N LYS A 64 16.01 16.50 6.27
CA LYS A 64 16.13 15.06 6.44
C LYS A 64 14.77 14.44 6.23
N LEU A 65 14.68 13.58 5.22
CA LEU A 65 13.47 12.83 4.94
C LEU A 65 13.53 11.51 5.68
N GLU A 66 12.45 11.16 6.34
CA GLU A 66 12.33 9.84 6.98
C GLU A 66 11.74 8.85 5.98
N GLU A 67 12.24 7.61 6.04
CA GLU A 67 11.67 6.52 5.28
C GLU A 67 10.21 6.28 5.68
N SER A 68 9.32 6.32 4.72
CA SER A 68 7.92 5.94 4.95
C SER A 68 7.82 4.45 5.27
N ASN A 69 7.07 4.08 6.30
CA ASN A 69 6.77 2.69 6.60
C ASN A 69 6.10 1.96 5.41
N TYR A 70 5.46 2.70 4.50
CA TYR A 70 4.87 2.16 3.27
C TYR A 70 5.82 1.23 2.50
N ARG A 71 7.08 1.62 2.36
CA ARG A 71 8.08 0.83 1.61
C ARG A 71 8.52 -0.42 2.34
N LYS A 72 8.44 -0.44 3.66
CA LYS A 72 8.78 -1.61 4.48
C LYS A 72 7.87 -2.80 4.20
N PHE A 73 6.69 -2.56 3.65
CA PHE A 73 5.75 -3.61 3.27
C PHE A 73 6.02 -4.19 1.88
N ILE A 74 6.82 -3.55 1.04
CA ILE A 74 7.13 -4.04 -0.31
C ILE A 74 8.10 -5.21 -0.21
N GLY A 75 7.80 -6.30 -0.94
CA GLY A 75 8.65 -7.50 -0.98
C GLY A 75 7.88 -8.78 -1.22
N ASN A 76 8.58 -9.90 -1.04
CA ASN A 76 8.01 -11.24 -1.17
C ASN A 76 7.65 -11.78 0.21
N TYR A 77 6.55 -12.52 0.28
CA TYR A 77 5.99 -13.06 1.50
C TYR A 77 5.63 -14.53 1.33
N LYS A 78 5.86 -15.31 2.37
CA LYS A 78 5.24 -16.61 2.57
C LYS A 78 3.91 -16.39 3.29
N VAL A 79 2.85 -16.94 2.74
CA VAL A 79 1.50 -16.84 3.33
C VAL A 79 1.15 -18.15 3.99
N SER A 80 0.57 -18.09 5.18
CA SER A 80 -0.12 -19.18 5.83
C SER A 80 -1.58 -18.80 6.01
N TYR A 81 -2.49 -19.67 5.61
CA TYR A 81 -3.93 -19.41 5.71
C TYR A 81 -4.70 -20.65 6.17
N THR A 82 -5.78 -20.41 6.91
CA THR A 82 -6.71 -21.44 7.35
C THR A 82 -8.09 -21.13 6.80
N PRO A 83 -8.62 -21.95 5.88
CA PRO A 83 -9.98 -21.81 5.41
C PRO A 83 -10.97 -22.43 6.40
N MET A 84 -12.14 -21.81 6.58
CA MET A 84 -13.24 -22.38 7.37
C MET A 84 -13.99 -23.50 6.64
N SER A 85 -14.10 -23.39 5.33
CA SER A 85 -14.94 -24.31 4.53
C SER A 85 -14.67 -24.13 3.04
N GLY A 86 -15.14 -25.07 2.26
CA GLY A 86 -15.04 -25.07 0.79
C GLY A 86 -13.94 -25.99 0.29
N ASP A 87 -13.64 -25.85 -1.01
CA ASP A 87 -12.61 -26.67 -1.70
C ASP A 87 -11.18 -26.28 -1.33
N PHE A 88 -11.02 -25.22 -0.54
CA PHE A 88 -9.73 -24.71 -0.09
C PHE A 88 -9.25 -25.51 1.12
N LYS A 89 -8.03 -26.02 1.05
CA LYS A 89 -7.35 -26.65 2.18
C LYS A 89 -6.42 -25.63 2.83
N ALA A 90 -6.21 -25.78 4.14
CA ALA A 90 -5.16 -25.02 4.83
C ALA A 90 -3.82 -25.26 4.13
N GLY A 91 -3.04 -24.20 4.00
CA GLY A 91 -1.82 -24.28 3.22
C GLY A 91 -0.90 -23.10 3.38
N THR A 92 0.13 -23.14 2.55
CA THR A 92 1.09 -22.05 2.39
C THR A 92 1.16 -21.68 0.93
N ALA A 93 1.36 -20.39 0.68
CA ALA A 93 1.49 -19.82 -0.65
C ALA A 93 2.59 -18.76 -0.65
N THR A 94 2.96 -18.28 -1.82
CA THR A 94 3.81 -17.10 -2.00
C THR A 94 2.98 -15.90 -2.42
N LEU A 95 3.34 -14.73 -1.93
CA LEU A 95 2.67 -13.48 -2.25
C LEU A 95 3.69 -12.38 -2.43
N LYS A 96 3.53 -11.58 -3.46
CA LYS A 96 4.33 -10.38 -3.69
C LYS A 96 3.51 -9.15 -3.34
N ILE A 97 4.08 -8.27 -2.54
CA ILE A 97 3.55 -6.93 -2.27
C ILE A 97 4.40 -5.93 -3.05
N ALA A 98 3.76 -5.12 -3.88
CA ALA A 98 4.38 -4.07 -4.68
C ALA A 98 3.68 -2.73 -4.43
N ALA A 99 4.34 -1.62 -4.76
CA ALA A 99 3.70 -0.32 -4.77
C ALA A 99 2.62 -0.27 -5.87
N ASP A 100 1.49 0.39 -5.58
CA ASP A 100 0.55 0.77 -6.63
C ASP A 100 1.13 1.97 -7.40
N PRO A 101 1.44 1.84 -8.70
CA PRO A 101 2.07 2.90 -9.47
C PRO A 101 1.17 4.14 -9.66
N ASN A 102 -0.14 3.96 -9.56
CA ASN A 102 -1.12 5.04 -9.70
C ASN A 102 -1.45 5.73 -8.38
N HIS A 103 -1.17 5.07 -7.24
CA HIS A 103 -1.51 5.55 -5.90
C HIS A 103 -0.37 5.26 -4.92
N PHE A 104 0.84 5.69 -5.31
CA PHE A 104 2.04 5.48 -4.50
C PHE A 104 1.91 6.16 -3.13
N GLY A 105 2.33 5.44 -2.09
CA GLY A 105 2.24 5.93 -0.70
C GLY A 105 0.88 5.71 -0.04
N GLU A 106 -0.15 5.34 -0.82
CA GLU A 106 -1.51 5.10 -0.33
C GLU A 106 -1.95 3.63 -0.48
N TYR A 107 -1.66 3.01 -1.64
CA TYR A 107 -2.05 1.64 -1.92
C TYR A 107 -0.86 0.75 -2.26
N LEU A 108 -0.94 -0.51 -1.84
CA LEU A 108 -0.04 -1.60 -2.19
C LEU A 108 -0.83 -2.68 -2.91
N ILE A 109 -0.24 -3.28 -3.93
CA ILE A 109 -0.83 -4.38 -4.70
C ILE A 109 -0.23 -5.69 -4.20
N CYS A 110 -1.09 -6.60 -3.76
CA CYS A 110 -0.76 -7.96 -3.37
C CYS A 110 -1.11 -8.91 -4.52
N THR A 111 -0.16 -9.71 -4.96
CA THR A 111 -0.37 -10.72 -6.01
C THR A 111 0.16 -12.07 -5.56
N SER A 112 -0.63 -13.12 -5.80
CA SER A 112 -0.25 -14.51 -5.60
C SER A 112 -0.76 -15.36 -6.76
N THR A 113 -0.05 -16.43 -7.10
CA THR A 113 -0.44 -17.37 -8.16
C THR A 113 -0.84 -18.73 -7.60
N ASP A 114 -0.60 -18.97 -6.31
CA ASP A 114 -0.66 -20.29 -5.70
C ASP A 114 -1.53 -20.40 -4.43
N ILE A 115 -2.29 -19.36 -4.10
CA ILE A 115 -3.31 -19.46 -3.04
C ILE A 115 -4.44 -20.35 -3.56
N ALA A 116 -4.50 -21.57 -3.03
CA ALA A 116 -5.42 -22.63 -3.48
C ALA A 116 -5.38 -22.89 -5.00
N ASN A 117 -4.21 -22.71 -5.64
CA ASN A 117 -3.96 -22.83 -7.08
C ASN A 117 -4.70 -21.80 -7.96
N TRP A 118 -5.09 -20.67 -7.37
CA TRP A 118 -5.73 -19.58 -8.11
C TRP A 118 -4.88 -18.30 -8.06
N PRO A 119 -4.77 -17.55 -9.16
CA PRO A 119 -4.17 -16.24 -9.16
C PRO A 119 -5.07 -15.26 -8.41
N MET A 120 -4.55 -14.69 -7.33
CA MET A 120 -5.26 -13.73 -6.50
C MET A 120 -4.57 -12.38 -6.54
N THR A 121 -5.35 -11.32 -6.72
CA THR A 121 -4.86 -9.93 -6.63
C THR A 121 -5.80 -9.12 -5.75
N TYR A 122 -5.24 -8.37 -4.80
CA TYR A 122 -5.99 -7.43 -3.96
C TYR A 122 -5.11 -6.28 -3.53
N ARG A 123 -5.71 -5.20 -3.02
CA ARG A 123 -4.96 -4.06 -2.53
C ARG A 123 -4.98 -3.96 -1.00
N LEU A 124 -3.87 -3.45 -0.48
CA LEU A 124 -3.81 -2.94 0.89
C LEU A 124 -3.83 -1.42 0.83
N LYS A 125 -4.66 -0.80 1.66
CA LYS A 125 -4.65 0.64 1.88
C LYS A 125 -3.74 0.96 3.06
N TYR A 126 -2.76 1.82 2.84
CA TYR A 126 -1.88 2.35 3.88
C TYR A 126 -2.37 3.72 4.34
N ASN A 127 -2.46 3.89 5.65
CA ASN A 127 -2.71 5.17 6.28
C ASN A 127 -1.43 5.66 6.96
N ALA A 128 -0.80 6.69 6.38
CA ALA A 128 0.48 7.21 6.87
C ALA A 128 0.36 7.84 8.27
N SER A 129 -0.74 8.55 8.54
CA SER A 129 -0.97 9.21 9.85
C SER A 129 -1.20 8.20 10.96
N ALA A 130 -1.99 7.17 10.70
CA ALA A 130 -2.28 6.10 11.66
C ALA A 130 -1.22 5.00 11.66
N LYS A 131 -0.27 5.00 10.70
CA LYS A 131 0.74 3.96 10.47
C LYS A 131 0.11 2.56 10.37
N SER A 132 -1.05 2.45 9.72
CA SER A 132 -1.86 1.25 9.65
C SER A 132 -2.05 0.76 8.23
N LEU A 133 -2.34 -0.53 8.09
CA LEU A 133 -2.72 -1.20 6.85
C LEU A 133 -4.13 -1.80 6.99
N ALA A 134 -4.83 -1.86 5.87
CA ALA A 134 -6.08 -2.60 5.77
C ALA A 134 -6.25 -3.20 4.38
N VAL A 135 -6.82 -4.40 4.26
CA VAL A 135 -7.25 -4.98 2.99
C VAL A 135 -8.47 -4.21 2.49
N VAL A 136 -8.44 -3.76 1.26
CA VAL A 136 -9.55 -2.99 0.67
C VAL A 136 -10.75 -3.93 0.47
N HIS A 137 -11.89 -3.55 1.03
CA HIS A 137 -13.11 -4.35 0.93
C HIS A 137 -13.74 -4.24 -0.46
N LYS A 138 -14.46 -5.32 -0.85
CA LYS A 138 -15.22 -5.38 -2.11
C LYS A 138 -14.41 -5.13 -3.38
N GLU A 139 -13.10 -5.23 -3.33
CA GLU A 139 -12.30 -5.32 -4.56
C GLU A 139 -12.39 -6.71 -5.15
N VAL A 140 -12.29 -6.77 -6.47
CA VAL A 140 -12.28 -8.04 -7.19
C VAL A 140 -10.93 -8.71 -6.95
N VAL A 141 -10.95 -9.86 -6.30
CA VAL A 141 -9.77 -10.67 -6.01
C VAL A 141 -9.58 -11.82 -7.00
N PHE A 142 -10.67 -12.30 -7.58
CA PHE A 142 -10.68 -13.22 -8.71
C PHE A 142 -11.71 -12.74 -9.73
N THR A 143 -11.37 -12.82 -11.00
CA THR A 143 -12.24 -12.41 -12.09
C THR A 143 -12.59 -13.58 -13.02
N GLY A 144 -13.79 -13.56 -13.57
CA GLY A 144 -14.20 -14.47 -14.61
C GLY A 144 -14.28 -15.95 -14.21
N VAL A 145 -14.61 -16.24 -12.96
CA VAL A 145 -14.81 -17.61 -12.48
C VAL A 145 -16.20 -18.09 -12.91
N ASN A 146 -16.27 -19.21 -13.63
CA ASN A 146 -17.54 -19.77 -14.08
C ASN A 146 -18.12 -20.76 -13.05
N PHE A 147 -19.26 -20.43 -12.50
CA PHE A 147 -20.01 -21.30 -11.58
C PHE A 147 -21.27 -21.85 -12.29
N THR A 148 -21.46 -23.15 -12.25
CA THR A 148 -22.55 -23.87 -12.96
C THR A 148 -23.92 -23.24 -12.72
N ASN A 149 -24.23 -22.80 -11.50
CA ASN A 149 -25.52 -22.25 -11.12
C ASN A 149 -25.60 -20.72 -11.16
N TYR A 150 -24.47 -20.02 -11.33
CA TYR A 150 -24.38 -18.56 -11.21
C TYR A 150 -23.75 -17.90 -12.43
N GLY A 151 -23.20 -18.69 -13.37
CA GLY A 151 -22.48 -18.19 -14.55
C GLY A 151 -21.16 -17.54 -14.19
N MET A 152 -20.75 -16.57 -15.01
CA MET A 152 -19.50 -15.85 -14.83
C MET A 152 -19.58 -14.87 -13.66
N CYS A 153 -18.70 -15.06 -12.68
CA CYS A 153 -18.64 -14.28 -11.45
C CYS A 153 -17.27 -13.67 -11.23
N ASN A 154 -17.28 -12.52 -10.57
CA ASN A 154 -16.14 -11.98 -9.87
C ASN A 154 -16.24 -12.37 -8.39
N ILE A 155 -15.10 -12.55 -7.73
CA ILE A 155 -15.05 -12.81 -6.28
C ILE A 155 -14.48 -11.59 -5.60
N LYS A 156 -15.15 -11.16 -4.54
CA LYS A 156 -14.71 -10.04 -3.72
C LYS A 156 -14.57 -10.44 -2.26
N PHE A 157 -13.60 -9.84 -1.55
CA PHE A 157 -13.50 -10.02 -0.11
C PHE A 157 -14.53 -9.20 0.64
N GLU A 158 -15.21 -9.86 1.56
CA GLU A 158 -16.08 -9.22 2.55
C GLU A 158 -15.70 -9.68 3.97
N TRP A 159 -15.55 -8.73 4.89
CA TRP A 159 -15.34 -9.03 6.30
C TRP A 159 -16.70 -9.27 6.98
N VAL A 160 -16.91 -10.43 7.56
CA VAL A 160 -18.22 -10.80 8.12
C VAL A 160 -18.61 -9.90 9.29
N LYS A 161 -17.63 -9.45 10.09
CA LYS A 161 -17.90 -8.53 11.21
C LYS A 161 -18.43 -7.18 10.75
N ASP A 162 -17.89 -6.64 9.64
CA ASP A 162 -18.37 -5.40 9.03
C ASP A 162 -18.18 -5.45 7.50
N ARG A 163 -19.27 -5.75 6.80
CA ARG A 163 -19.27 -5.92 5.34
C ARG A 163 -19.04 -4.64 4.54
N ASN A 164 -18.95 -3.50 5.21
CA ASN A 164 -18.69 -2.21 4.58
C ASN A 164 -17.33 -1.61 4.96
N ALA A 165 -16.58 -2.28 5.84
CA ALA A 165 -15.26 -1.83 6.28
C ALA A 165 -14.13 -2.61 5.59
N ASN A 166 -12.99 -1.92 5.44
CA ASN A 166 -11.74 -2.58 5.12
C ASN A 166 -11.33 -3.53 6.25
N ILE A 167 -10.67 -4.63 5.91
CA ILE A 167 -10.19 -5.61 6.88
C ILE A 167 -8.89 -5.09 7.50
N PRO A 168 -8.83 -4.80 8.80
CA PRO A 168 -7.59 -4.34 9.43
C PRO A 168 -6.46 -5.36 9.30
N VAL A 169 -5.22 -4.86 9.20
CA VAL A 169 -4.02 -5.69 9.18
C VAL A 169 -3.16 -5.36 10.38
N THR A 170 -2.90 -6.36 11.22
CA THR A 170 -1.94 -6.26 12.31
C THR A 170 -0.52 -6.35 11.74
N ILE A 171 0.36 -5.45 12.17
CA ILE A 171 1.73 -5.33 11.72
C ILE A 171 2.66 -5.66 12.88
N SER A 172 3.61 -6.59 12.71
CA SER A 172 4.65 -6.83 13.70
C SER A 172 5.59 -5.63 13.84
N SER A 173 6.21 -5.48 15.00
CA SER A 173 7.11 -4.34 15.29
C SER A 173 8.33 -4.26 14.36
N ASP A 174 8.75 -5.39 13.80
CA ASP A 174 9.86 -5.49 12.84
C ASP A 174 9.40 -5.37 11.37
N PHE A 175 8.10 -5.17 11.12
CA PHE A 175 7.48 -5.09 9.79
C PHE A 175 7.60 -6.36 8.94
N LYS A 176 7.98 -7.50 9.53
CA LYS A 176 8.17 -8.75 8.81
C LYS A 176 6.91 -9.61 8.74
N THR A 177 5.98 -9.43 9.67
CA THR A 177 4.73 -10.19 9.70
C THR A 177 3.52 -9.28 9.61
N LEU A 178 2.64 -9.62 8.70
CA LEU A 178 1.35 -8.96 8.47
C LEU A 178 0.25 -10.00 8.64
N SER A 179 -0.73 -9.74 9.51
CA SER A 179 -1.86 -10.65 9.74
C SER A 179 -3.18 -9.93 9.53
N TRP A 180 -4.12 -10.53 8.82
CA TRP A 180 -5.48 -9.99 8.78
C TRP A 180 -6.09 -10.06 10.17
N ASP A 181 -6.46 -8.90 10.72
CA ASP A 181 -7.10 -8.81 12.04
C ASP A 181 -8.61 -9.03 11.90
N ILE A 182 -9.00 -10.28 11.81
CA ILE A 182 -10.39 -10.70 11.63
C ILE A 182 -11.22 -10.63 12.91
N GLN A 183 -10.58 -10.38 14.07
CA GLN A 183 -11.22 -10.15 15.37
C GLN A 183 -12.24 -11.24 15.76
N GLY A 184 -11.88 -12.51 15.60
CA GLY A 184 -12.74 -13.65 15.90
C GLY A 184 -13.89 -13.85 14.90
N SER A 185 -13.84 -13.20 13.75
CA SER A 185 -14.79 -13.33 12.65
C SER A 185 -14.14 -14.08 11.47
N THR A 186 -14.57 -13.83 10.24
CA THR A 186 -14.00 -14.40 9.03
C THR A 186 -13.96 -13.37 7.89
N VAL A 187 -13.11 -13.62 6.92
CA VAL A 187 -13.16 -12.95 5.63
C VAL A 187 -13.68 -13.92 4.60
N GLU A 188 -14.77 -13.55 3.94
CA GLU A 188 -15.45 -14.36 2.94
C GLU A 188 -15.11 -13.89 1.52
N GLY A 189 -14.88 -14.84 0.62
CA GLY A 189 -14.92 -14.62 -0.82
C GLY A 189 -16.33 -14.77 -1.35
N ILE A 190 -16.99 -13.66 -1.66
CA ILE A 190 -18.39 -13.60 -2.08
C ILE A 190 -18.49 -13.49 -3.59
N LEU A 191 -19.46 -14.19 -4.19
CA LEU A 191 -19.74 -14.14 -5.61
C LEU A 191 -20.48 -12.86 -5.97
N TYR A 192 -19.99 -12.20 -7.01
CA TYR A 192 -20.63 -11.06 -7.66
C TYR A 192 -20.79 -11.38 -9.16
N LYS A 193 -21.96 -11.11 -9.70
CA LYS A 193 -22.23 -11.30 -11.11
C LYS A 193 -21.32 -10.39 -11.96
N GLN A 194 -20.62 -10.95 -12.93
CA GLN A 194 -19.64 -10.20 -13.69
C GLN A 194 -20.27 -9.09 -14.56
N SER A 195 -21.51 -9.28 -15.03
CA SER A 195 -22.15 -8.38 -15.99
C SER A 195 -22.67 -7.07 -15.36
N ASP A 196 -23.07 -7.07 -14.09
CA ASP A 196 -23.74 -5.93 -13.43
C ASP A 196 -23.28 -5.72 -11.99
N ASP A 197 -22.29 -6.48 -11.55
CA ASP A 197 -21.72 -6.42 -10.19
C ASP A 197 -22.73 -6.67 -9.05
N SER A 198 -23.87 -7.29 -9.36
CA SER A 198 -24.84 -7.67 -8.35
C SER A 198 -24.29 -8.77 -7.44
N ARG A 199 -24.49 -8.60 -6.13
CA ARG A 199 -24.04 -9.54 -5.11
C ARG A 199 -24.94 -10.77 -5.03
N TYR A 200 -24.35 -11.95 -5.08
CA TYR A 200 -25.03 -13.19 -4.68
C TYR A 200 -24.89 -13.44 -3.17
N SER A 201 -25.89 -14.03 -2.56
CA SER A 201 -25.81 -14.47 -1.15
C SER A 201 -25.05 -15.80 -1.02
N VAL A 202 -23.97 -15.96 -1.79
CA VAL A 202 -23.20 -17.19 -1.88
C VAL A 202 -21.72 -16.89 -1.61
N ARG A 203 -21.18 -17.65 -0.66
CA ARG A 203 -19.76 -17.68 -0.33
C ARG A 203 -19.09 -18.81 -1.08
N TRP A 204 -17.97 -18.52 -1.73
CA TRP A 204 -17.11 -19.56 -2.31
C TRP A 204 -16.15 -20.13 -1.27
N PHE A 205 -15.51 -19.27 -0.49
CA PHE A 205 -14.59 -19.62 0.58
C PHE A 205 -14.65 -18.62 1.73
N ALA A 206 -14.06 -18.99 2.85
CA ALA A 206 -13.81 -18.06 3.96
C ALA A 206 -12.46 -18.38 4.61
N PHE A 207 -11.81 -17.36 5.14
CA PHE A 207 -10.57 -17.49 5.90
C PHE A 207 -10.79 -17.17 7.38
N ASP A 208 -10.33 -18.07 8.26
CA ASP A 208 -10.23 -17.88 9.71
C ASP A 208 -8.92 -17.19 10.08
N SER A 209 -7.89 -17.35 9.25
CA SER A 209 -6.61 -16.69 9.43
C SER A 209 -5.93 -16.49 8.10
N PHE A 210 -5.17 -15.41 8.00
CA PHE A 210 -4.31 -15.11 6.86
C PHE A 210 -3.09 -14.35 7.36
N VAL A 211 -1.94 -15.00 7.34
CA VAL A 211 -0.68 -14.47 7.88
C VAL A 211 0.37 -14.45 6.77
N MET A 212 0.97 -13.31 6.56
CA MET A 212 2.03 -13.05 5.58
C MET A 212 3.34 -12.79 6.31
N THR A 213 4.37 -13.60 6.08
CA THR A 213 5.71 -13.44 6.65
C THR A 213 6.68 -13.10 5.53
N LYS A 214 7.35 -11.94 5.64
CA LYS A 214 8.30 -11.45 4.64
C LYS A 214 9.46 -12.44 4.51
N THR A 215 9.78 -12.80 3.28
CA THR A 215 10.96 -13.59 2.94
C THR A 215 12.10 -12.65 2.59
N GLU A 216 13.30 -12.97 3.00
CA GLU A 216 14.52 -12.21 2.67
C GLU A 216 14.84 -12.26 1.18
#